data_4787fd188dc6e2475dcea08bf2a04670
#
_entry.id   4787fd188dc6e2475dcea08bf2a04670
#
_cell.length_a   1.000
_cell.length_b   1.000
_cell.length_c   1.000
_cell.angle_alpha   90.00
_cell.angle_beta   90.00
_cell.angle_gamma   90.00
#
_symmetry.space_group_name_H-M   'P 1'
#
loop_
_entity.id
_entity.type
_entity.pdbx_description
1 polymer ?
#
loop_
_entity_poly.entity_id
_entity_poly.type
_entity_poly.pdbx_seq_one_letter_code
_entity_poly.pdbx_strand_id
1 'polypeptide(L)'
;MVIGLFGNTNNYPFLLAEALRSLGHQVVLIVTSKELLHRPESIAAEFRSGFPDWMIDASDLEEDDYFGLSAELAPTLSRLSGCEALLLNWVGPSLLPLLNRPAIALLTGSDLDYYANPAMVEARTKTWPLDYKTSSEGQRYISTLAEFIERQRRGIQMAIAVRYFPRGLVPFGDRLLDELGIPEGKRVLLPVSDLTRVKSVPTPNNRPIRIFCATRLTWKLPVEVGRSTLDYKGSDIMIRGLSLFYRETGTRLDIHLVRKGLHVKELEALIAEEGLADQVTWSDEMSLIEVQDQFARSDIVIEQLSNSIIGLAGSDAMATGRPVIGNAQSDWFEATFGEMPPICQANTPEQVCDQLQRLVFNPEERERIGIVGRRYVERHFDPVQAARNCLQFFEQGPG
;
A
#
# COMPACT_ATOMS: atom_id res chain seq x y z
N MET A 1 6.68 -27.01 -2.52
CA MET A 1 7.51 -26.08 -3.32
C MET A 1 8.35 -25.22 -2.38
N VAL A 2 9.51 -24.79 -2.85
CA VAL A 2 10.32 -23.72 -2.23
C VAL A 2 10.00 -22.42 -2.97
N ILE A 3 9.45 -21.42 -2.28
CA ILE A 3 8.97 -20.17 -2.88
C ILE A 3 9.78 -19.01 -2.32
N GLY A 4 10.40 -18.22 -3.20
CA GLY A 4 11.14 -17.02 -2.86
C GLY A 4 10.25 -15.78 -2.96
N LEU A 5 10.27 -14.94 -1.92
CA LEU A 5 9.66 -13.61 -1.95
C LEU A 5 10.76 -12.56 -1.82
N PHE A 6 10.70 -11.53 -2.66
CA PHE A 6 11.64 -10.43 -2.65
C PHE A 6 10.94 -9.09 -2.50
N GLY A 7 11.46 -8.25 -1.59
CA GLY A 7 10.83 -6.99 -1.20
C GLY A 7 9.70 -7.19 -0.19
N ASN A 8 9.35 -6.14 0.53
CA ASN A 8 8.31 -6.23 1.55
C ASN A 8 7.51 -4.92 1.71
N THR A 9 7.11 -4.31 0.59
CA THR A 9 6.35 -3.06 0.62
C THR A 9 5.06 -3.22 1.45
N ASN A 10 4.93 -2.42 2.51
CA ASN A 10 3.78 -2.39 3.43
C ASN A 10 3.45 -3.77 4.04
N ASN A 11 4.45 -4.64 4.23
CA ASN A 11 4.28 -6.01 4.71
C ASN A 11 3.37 -6.91 3.86
N TYR A 12 3.03 -6.49 2.65
CA TYR A 12 2.21 -7.27 1.75
C TYR A 12 2.85 -8.63 1.37
N PRO A 13 4.14 -8.70 0.92
CA PRO A 13 4.82 -9.97 0.70
C PRO A 13 4.97 -10.81 1.97
N PHE A 14 5.19 -10.19 3.13
CA PHE A 14 5.28 -10.92 4.40
C PHE A 14 3.98 -11.67 4.74
N LEU A 15 2.82 -11.04 4.58
CA LEU A 15 1.53 -11.71 4.81
C LEU A 15 1.30 -12.89 3.86
N LEU A 16 1.71 -12.76 2.59
CA LEU A 16 1.69 -13.88 1.63
C LEU A 16 2.67 -14.99 2.02
N ALA A 17 3.87 -14.63 2.52
CA ALA A 17 4.87 -15.60 2.97
C ALA A 17 4.35 -16.45 4.12
N GLU A 18 3.72 -15.84 5.13
CA GLU A 18 3.10 -16.57 6.24
C GLU A 18 1.96 -17.46 5.76
N ALA A 19 1.11 -16.97 4.85
CA ALA A 19 0.02 -17.74 4.28
C ALA A 19 0.53 -18.97 3.49
N LEU A 20 1.56 -18.80 2.66
CA LEU A 20 2.19 -19.91 1.94
C LEU A 20 2.80 -20.95 2.90
N ARG A 21 3.44 -20.51 3.98
CA ARG A 21 3.96 -21.40 5.03
C ARG A 21 2.84 -22.15 5.75
N SER A 22 1.72 -21.51 6.03
CA SER A 22 0.55 -22.16 6.65
C SER A 22 -0.06 -23.23 5.75
N LEU A 23 0.13 -23.14 4.43
CA LEU A 23 -0.26 -24.14 3.43
C LEU A 23 0.79 -25.25 3.24
N GLY A 24 1.89 -25.26 4.03
CA GLY A 24 2.90 -26.30 4.03
C GLY A 24 4.05 -26.11 3.03
N HIS A 25 4.19 -24.91 2.43
CA HIS A 25 5.30 -24.59 1.53
C HIS A 25 6.54 -24.09 2.30
N GLN A 26 7.73 -24.36 1.77
CA GLN A 26 8.95 -23.73 2.22
C GLN A 26 9.05 -22.35 1.59
N VAL A 27 9.43 -21.36 2.39
CA VAL A 27 9.47 -19.97 1.96
C VAL A 27 10.81 -19.33 2.32
N VAL A 28 11.32 -18.50 1.43
CA VAL A 28 12.43 -17.57 1.68
C VAL A 28 11.91 -16.16 1.43
N LEU A 29 11.84 -15.32 2.47
CA LEU A 29 11.47 -13.90 2.35
C LEU A 29 12.73 -13.03 2.48
N ILE A 30 12.98 -12.17 1.50
CA ILE A 30 14.06 -11.19 1.52
C ILE A 30 13.48 -9.81 1.80
N VAL A 31 13.80 -9.27 2.97
CA VAL A 31 13.38 -7.95 3.44
C VAL A 31 14.42 -6.92 3.02
N THR A 32 14.04 -5.90 2.24
CA THR A 32 14.97 -4.99 1.57
C THR A 32 14.92 -3.54 2.08
N SER A 33 13.99 -3.20 2.98
CA SER A 33 13.80 -1.83 3.43
C SER A 33 14.25 -1.63 4.87
N LYS A 34 14.83 -0.45 5.15
CA LYS A 34 15.09 0.07 6.51
C LYS A 34 13.86 0.75 7.12
N GLU A 35 12.90 1.17 6.29
CA GLU A 35 11.69 1.82 6.77
C GLU A 35 10.82 0.86 7.57
N LEU A 36 10.49 1.23 8.80
CA LEU A 36 9.72 0.39 9.73
C LEU A 36 8.39 -0.10 9.11
N LEU A 37 7.71 0.73 8.33
CA LEU A 37 6.46 0.37 7.66
C LEU A 37 6.58 -0.87 6.75
N HIS A 38 7.77 -1.09 6.19
CA HIS A 38 8.06 -2.17 5.25
C HIS A 38 8.78 -3.35 5.92
N ARG A 39 8.83 -3.37 7.25
CA ARG A 39 9.53 -4.40 8.02
C ARG A 39 8.54 -5.26 8.80
N PRO A 40 8.74 -6.59 8.83
CA PRO A 40 7.89 -7.51 9.60
C PRO A 40 7.75 -7.13 11.07
N GLU A 41 8.75 -6.50 11.68
CA GLU A 41 8.73 -6.06 13.09
C GLU A 41 7.69 -4.96 13.37
N SER A 42 7.21 -4.28 12.32
CA SER A 42 6.15 -3.27 12.45
C SER A 42 4.77 -3.87 12.65
N ILE A 43 4.58 -5.13 12.25
CA ILE A 43 3.29 -5.84 12.31
C ILE A 43 3.32 -7.05 13.25
N ALA A 44 4.52 -7.60 13.49
CA ALA A 44 4.75 -8.80 14.28
C ALA A 44 5.91 -8.58 15.27
N ALA A 45 5.55 -8.28 16.53
CA ALA A 45 6.50 -7.88 17.56
C ALA A 45 7.55 -8.97 17.88
N GLU A 46 7.24 -10.24 17.63
CA GLU A 46 8.15 -11.37 17.83
C GLU A 46 9.42 -11.28 16.99
N PHE A 47 9.41 -10.57 15.85
CA PHE A 47 10.59 -10.40 15.00
C PHE A 47 11.52 -9.27 15.41
N ARG A 48 11.16 -8.48 16.43
CA ARG A 48 12.05 -7.43 17.00
C ARG A 48 13.33 -7.99 17.61
N SER A 49 13.33 -9.25 17.99
CA SER A 49 14.52 -9.95 18.52
C SER A 49 15.38 -10.61 17.44
N GLY A 50 14.99 -10.53 16.17
CA GLY A 50 15.67 -11.10 15.01
C GLY A 50 14.74 -11.92 14.12
N PHE A 51 15.18 -12.13 12.90
CA PHE A 51 14.43 -12.90 11.91
C PHE A 51 14.70 -14.40 12.03
N PRO A 52 13.71 -15.26 11.79
CA PRO A 52 13.91 -16.70 11.66
C PRO A 52 14.63 -17.04 10.34
N ASP A 53 15.16 -18.28 10.24
CA ASP A 53 15.98 -18.74 9.11
C ASP A 53 15.35 -18.61 7.71
N TRP A 54 14.01 -18.51 7.65
CA TRP A 54 13.29 -18.32 6.38
C TRP A 54 13.18 -16.86 5.94
N MET A 55 13.63 -15.93 6.78
CA MET A 55 13.66 -14.49 6.50
C MET A 55 15.11 -14.01 6.46
N ILE A 56 15.44 -13.21 5.46
CA ILE A 56 16.77 -12.66 5.26
C ILE A 56 16.66 -11.13 5.27
N ASP A 57 17.42 -10.49 6.14
CA ASP A 57 17.56 -9.04 6.13
C ASP A 57 18.62 -8.64 5.09
N ALA A 58 18.17 -7.99 4.03
CA ALA A 58 18.98 -7.42 2.98
C ALA A 58 18.82 -5.89 2.92
N SER A 59 18.41 -5.27 4.02
CA SER A 59 18.15 -3.83 4.10
C SER A 59 19.43 -2.98 4.05
N ASP A 60 20.60 -3.58 4.18
CA ASP A 60 21.88 -2.89 4.00
C ASP A 60 22.22 -2.60 2.52
N LEU A 61 21.57 -3.32 1.59
CA LEU A 61 21.69 -3.04 0.16
C LEU A 61 20.90 -1.77 -0.19
N GLU A 62 21.58 -0.86 -0.90
CA GLU A 62 20.98 0.38 -1.37
C GLU A 62 20.42 0.24 -2.80
N GLU A 63 19.64 1.20 -3.27
CA GLU A 63 19.07 1.16 -4.64
C GLU A 63 20.14 0.98 -5.72
N ASP A 64 21.29 1.63 -5.56
CA ASP A 64 22.39 1.58 -6.53
C ASP A 64 22.99 0.18 -6.69
N ASP A 65 22.92 -0.66 -5.64
CA ASP A 65 23.35 -2.06 -5.73
C ASP A 65 22.47 -2.83 -6.72
N TYR A 66 21.15 -2.57 -6.69
CA TYR A 66 20.22 -3.18 -7.62
C TYR A 66 20.30 -2.59 -9.03
N PHE A 67 20.57 -1.27 -9.13
CA PHE A 67 20.72 -0.63 -10.44
C PHE A 67 21.93 -1.15 -11.19
N GLY A 68 23.09 -1.21 -10.53
CA GLY A 68 24.37 -1.61 -11.10
C GLY A 68 24.64 -3.12 -11.06
N LEU A 69 23.77 -3.92 -10.40
CA LEU A 69 24.03 -5.35 -10.12
C LEU A 69 25.35 -5.54 -9.40
N SER A 70 25.52 -4.89 -8.26
CA SER A 70 26.76 -4.99 -7.48
C SER A 70 27.04 -6.43 -6.99
N ALA A 71 28.28 -6.70 -6.62
CA ALA A 71 28.70 -8.02 -6.12
C ALA A 71 27.98 -8.40 -4.81
N GLU A 72 27.53 -7.40 -4.05
CA GLU A 72 26.81 -7.52 -2.79
C GLU A 72 25.45 -8.22 -2.96
N LEU A 73 24.89 -8.21 -4.17
CA LEU A 73 23.67 -8.95 -4.49
C LEU A 73 23.86 -10.47 -4.59
N ALA A 74 25.07 -10.97 -4.70
CA ALA A 74 25.34 -12.39 -4.94
C ALA A 74 24.68 -13.33 -3.91
N PRO A 75 24.67 -13.06 -2.59
CA PRO A 75 23.97 -13.90 -1.62
C PRO A 75 22.46 -13.92 -1.86
N THR A 76 21.85 -12.77 -2.15
CA THR A 76 20.42 -12.64 -2.46
C THR A 76 20.03 -13.44 -3.70
N LEU A 77 20.78 -13.28 -4.79
CA LEU A 77 20.56 -14.01 -6.04
C LEU A 77 20.73 -15.53 -5.85
N SER A 78 21.73 -15.95 -5.06
CA SER A 78 21.94 -17.37 -4.74
C SER A 78 20.73 -17.97 -4.00
N ARG A 79 20.16 -17.24 -3.04
CA ARG A 79 18.98 -17.69 -2.30
C ARG A 79 17.76 -17.82 -3.20
N LEU A 80 17.50 -16.82 -4.05
CA LEU A 80 16.35 -16.81 -4.95
C LEU A 80 16.50 -17.86 -6.06
N SER A 81 17.70 -18.10 -6.58
CA SER A 81 17.95 -19.13 -7.60
C SER A 81 17.68 -20.54 -7.10
N GLY A 82 17.78 -20.78 -5.79
CA GLY A 82 17.41 -22.04 -5.14
C GLY A 82 15.90 -22.27 -4.99
N CYS A 83 15.06 -21.26 -5.32
CA CYS A 83 13.61 -21.36 -5.24
C CYS A 83 13.01 -21.91 -6.54
N GLU A 84 11.89 -22.62 -6.44
CA GLU A 84 11.15 -23.18 -7.58
C GLU A 84 10.24 -22.12 -8.23
N ALA A 85 9.75 -21.14 -7.44
CA ALA A 85 8.89 -20.05 -7.89
C ALA A 85 9.17 -18.77 -7.10
N LEU A 86 8.83 -17.61 -7.66
CA LEU A 86 9.16 -16.32 -7.09
C LEU A 86 7.93 -15.38 -7.01
N LEU A 87 7.85 -14.60 -5.94
CA LEU A 87 6.97 -13.45 -5.80
C LEU A 87 7.84 -12.19 -5.65
N LEU A 88 7.80 -11.30 -6.63
CA LEU A 88 8.77 -10.21 -6.78
C LEU A 88 8.10 -8.86 -6.62
N ASN A 89 8.43 -8.16 -5.55
CA ASN A 89 7.95 -6.83 -5.22
C ASN A 89 9.08 -5.78 -5.34
N TRP A 90 8.77 -4.52 -5.36
CA TRP A 90 9.66 -3.38 -5.46
C TRP A 90 10.56 -3.47 -6.71
N VAL A 91 11.88 -3.55 -6.56
CA VAL A 91 12.83 -3.73 -7.68
C VAL A 91 13.06 -5.21 -8.04
N GLY A 92 12.37 -6.13 -7.35
CA GLY A 92 12.50 -7.57 -7.55
C GLY A 92 12.29 -8.05 -8.99
N PRO A 93 11.32 -7.52 -9.76
CA PRO A 93 11.17 -7.88 -11.17
C PRO A 93 12.45 -7.70 -11.98
N SER A 94 13.31 -6.71 -11.66
CA SER A 94 14.58 -6.50 -12.36
C SER A 94 15.57 -7.69 -12.22
N LEU A 95 15.37 -8.54 -11.22
CA LEU A 95 16.19 -9.73 -10.99
C LEU A 95 15.72 -10.95 -11.78
N LEU A 96 14.47 -10.95 -12.26
CA LEU A 96 13.89 -12.10 -12.94
C LEU A 96 14.64 -12.54 -14.21
N PRO A 97 15.15 -11.63 -15.07
CA PRO A 97 15.97 -12.02 -16.22
C PRO A 97 17.25 -12.79 -15.86
N LEU A 98 17.76 -12.63 -14.64
CA LEU A 98 18.95 -13.33 -14.14
C LEU A 98 18.61 -14.68 -13.51
N LEU A 99 17.43 -14.79 -12.91
CA LEU A 99 17.00 -15.97 -12.15
C LEU A 99 16.34 -17.03 -13.02
N ASN A 100 15.63 -16.58 -14.06
CA ASN A 100 14.90 -17.45 -15.02
C ASN A 100 14.03 -18.50 -14.31
N ARG A 101 13.15 -18.06 -13.43
CA ARG A 101 12.19 -18.88 -12.67
C ARG A 101 10.75 -18.42 -12.95
N PRO A 102 9.74 -19.28 -12.80
CA PRO A 102 8.35 -18.84 -12.77
C PRO A 102 8.16 -17.77 -11.69
N ALA A 103 7.59 -16.63 -12.05
CA ALA A 103 7.44 -15.54 -11.10
C ALA A 103 6.12 -14.77 -11.27
N ILE A 104 5.58 -14.27 -10.17
CA ILE A 104 4.51 -13.27 -10.13
C ILE A 104 5.14 -11.92 -9.75
N ALA A 105 4.94 -10.89 -10.56
CA ALA A 105 5.33 -9.54 -10.20
C ALA A 105 4.25 -8.92 -9.29
N LEU A 106 4.62 -8.60 -8.05
CA LEU A 106 3.74 -7.99 -7.04
C LEU A 106 3.87 -6.47 -7.08
N LEU A 107 3.22 -5.83 -8.05
CA LEU A 107 3.30 -4.39 -8.23
C LEU A 107 2.34 -3.67 -7.26
N THR A 108 2.89 -2.75 -6.47
CA THR A 108 2.17 -2.03 -5.41
C THR A 108 2.06 -0.52 -5.66
N GLY A 109 2.74 -0.03 -6.69
CA GLY A 109 2.76 1.38 -7.12
C GLY A 109 4.13 1.77 -7.65
N SER A 110 5.07 2.13 -6.79
CA SER A 110 6.40 2.62 -7.21
C SER A 110 7.22 1.63 -8.03
N ASP A 111 7.04 0.35 -7.82
CA ASP A 111 7.63 -0.72 -8.64
C ASP A 111 7.31 -0.60 -10.14
N LEU A 112 6.13 -0.07 -10.48
CA LEU A 112 5.73 0.25 -11.85
C LEU A 112 5.93 1.73 -12.16
N ASP A 113 5.29 2.61 -11.38
CA ASP A 113 5.17 4.05 -11.66
C ASP A 113 6.52 4.78 -11.65
N TYR A 114 7.47 4.23 -10.90
CA TYR A 114 8.78 4.81 -10.69
C TYR A 114 9.89 3.95 -11.31
N TYR A 115 9.99 2.68 -10.90
CA TYR A 115 11.11 1.80 -11.29
C TYR A 115 10.96 1.15 -12.68
N ALA A 116 9.77 1.15 -13.28
CA ALA A 116 9.54 0.68 -14.64
C ALA A 116 9.15 1.81 -15.62
N ASN A 117 9.28 3.08 -15.19
CA ASN A 117 8.91 4.25 -15.98
C ASN A 117 10.14 4.94 -16.58
N PRO A 118 10.35 4.92 -17.91
CA PRO A 118 11.50 5.55 -18.54
C PRO A 118 11.65 7.06 -18.25
N ALA A 119 10.53 7.77 -18.00
CA ALA A 119 10.57 9.19 -17.65
C ALA A 119 11.31 9.47 -16.33
N MET A 120 11.53 8.45 -15.51
CA MET A 120 12.23 8.61 -14.22
C MET A 120 13.71 8.90 -14.36
N VAL A 121 14.34 8.56 -15.48
CA VAL A 121 15.75 8.96 -15.77
C VAL A 121 15.84 10.47 -15.79
N GLU A 122 14.96 11.14 -16.55
CA GLU A 122 14.92 12.59 -16.61
C GLU A 122 14.50 13.20 -15.27
N ALA A 123 13.47 12.68 -14.63
CA ALA A 123 12.97 13.19 -13.36
C ALA A 123 14.04 13.17 -12.25
N ARG A 124 14.81 12.08 -12.12
CA ARG A 124 15.90 11.96 -11.13
C ARG A 124 17.06 12.89 -11.41
N THR A 125 17.34 13.18 -12.66
CA THR A 125 18.50 13.99 -13.06
C THR A 125 18.16 15.45 -13.35
N LYS A 126 16.88 15.84 -13.28
CA LYS A 126 16.39 17.17 -13.62
C LYS A 126 17.09 18.31 -12.86
N THR A 127 17.37 18.10 -11.58
CA THR A 127 17.98 19.10 -10.69
C THR A 127 19.51 19.04 -10.67
N TRP A 128 20.12 18.11 -11.40
CA TRP A 128 21.56 18.00 -11.45
C TRP A 128 22.20 19.17 -12.18
N PRO A 129 23.35 19.70 -11.71
CA PRO A 129 24.16 20.67 -12.46
C PRO A 129 24.53 20.11 -13.84
N LEU A 130 24.56 20.98 -14.83
CA LEU A 130 24.79 20.56 -16.23
C LEU A 130 26.20 19.92 -16.41
N ASP A 131 27.19 20.45 -15.73
CA ASP A 131 28.57 19.93 -15.74
C ASP A 131 28.66 18.53 -15.15
N TYR A 132 27.92 18.25 -14.06
CA TYR A 132 27.84 16.90 -13.51
C TYR A 132 27.03 15.97 -14.43
N LYS A 133 25.90 16.42 -14.94
CA LYS A 133 25.08 15.63 -15.87
C LYS A 133 25.85 15.21 -17.12
N THR A 134 26.77 16.03 -17.60
CA THR A 134 27.61 15.76 -18.78
C THR A 134 28.95 15.08 -18.44
N SER A 135 29.29 14.97 -17.18
CA SER A 135 30.48 14.26 -16.74
C SER A 135 30.43 12.76 -17.04
N SER A 136 31.60 12.10 -17.07
CA SER A 136 31.65 10.64 -17.25
C SER A 136 30.93 9.86 -16.14
N GLU A 137 30.93 10.39 -14.91
CA GLU A 137 30.25 9.81 -13.77
C GLU A 137 28.73 9.97 -13.91
N GLY A 138 28.26 11.19 -14.20
CA GLY A 138 26.82 11.44 -14.40
C GLY A 138 26.24 10.64 -15.57
N GLN A 139 26.96 10.55 -16.69
CA GLN A 139 26.55 9.75 -17.83
C GLN A 139 26.52 8.25 -17.52
N ARG A 140 27.47 7.75 -16.73
CA ARG A 140 27.48 6.35 -16.25
C ARG A 140 26.25 6.06 -15.40
N TYR A 141 25.93 6.93 -14.42
CA TYR A 141 24.72 6.76 -13.60
C TYR A 141 23.46 6.75 -14.43
N ILE A 142 23.32 7.70 -15.39
CA ILE A 142 22.17 7.79 -16.31
C ILE A 142 22.02 6.48 -17.09
N SER A 143 23.10 5.94 -17.65
CA SER A 143 23.09 4.68 -18.38
C SER A 143 22.69 3.51 -17.48
N THR A 144 23.29 3.39 -16.30
CA THR A 144 22.98 2.35 -15.32
C THR A 144 21.50 2.38 -14.89
N LEU A 145 20.96 3.57 -14.64
CA LEU A 145 19.55 3.74 -14.29
C LEU A 145 18.63 3.35 -15.47
N ALA A 146 18.97 3.76 -16.68
CA ALA A 146 18.19 3.38 -17.87
C ALA A 146 18.21 1.87 -18.10
N GLU A 147 19.36 1.23 -17.99
CA GLU A 147 19.50 -0.24 -18.09
C GLU A 147 18.72 -0.98 -17.00
N PHE A 148 18.74 -0.45 -15.79
CA PHE A 148 17.94 -0.99 -14.69
C PHE A 148 16.43 -0.90 -15.01
N ILE A 149 15.93 0.26 -15.46
CA ILE A 149 14.53 0.43 -15.81
C ILE A 149 14.10 -0.57 -16.90
N GLU A 150 14.90 -0.75 -17.94
CA GLU A 150 14.63 -1.73 -18.99
C GLU A 150 14.65 -3.17 -18.44
N ARG A 151 15.55 -3.48 -17.51
CA ARG A 151 15.60 -4.80 -16.85
C ARG A 151 14.38 -5.03 -15.96
N GLN A 152 13.90 -4.00 -15.25
CA GLN A 152 12.66 -4.03 -14.47
C GLN A 152 11.46 -4.30 -15.39
N ARG A 153 11.35 -3.55 -16.50
CA ARG A 153 10.30 -3.71 -17.52
C ARG A 153 10.30 -5.13 -18.08
N ARG A 154 11.47 -5.63 -18.46
CA ARG A 154 11.63 -7.00 -18.98
C ARG A 154 11.21 -8.05 -17.94
N GLY A 155 11.56 -7.88 -16.67
CA GLY A 155 11.15 -8.78 -15.61
C GLY A 155 9.63 -8.80 -15.41
N ILE A 156 8.95 -7.66 -15.49
CA ILE A 156 7.49 -7.58 -15.45
C ILE A 156 6.88 -8.35 -16.66
N GLN A 157 7.44 -8.19 -17.85
CA GLN A 157 6.97 -8.90 -19.05
C GLN A 157 7.15 -10.42 -18.95
N MET A 158 8.25 -10.88 -18.36
CA MET A 158 8.58 -12.30 -18.16
C MET A 158 7.71 -12.97 -17.09
N ALA A 159 7.13 -12.20 -16.18
CA ALA A 159 6.28 -12.74 -15.11
C ALA A 159 5.07 -13.49 -15.69
N ILE A 160 4.71 -14.62 -15.08
CA ILE A 160 3.54 -15.42 -15.49
C ILE A 160 2.23 -14.71 -15.14
N ALA A 161 2.24 -13.92 -14.06
CA ALA A 161 1.15 -13.06 -13.66
C ALA A 161 1.71 -11.74 -13.07
N VAL A 162 0.91 -10.68 -13.15
CA VAL A 162 1.25 -9.36 -12.63
C VAL A 162 0.14 -8.91 -11.70
N ARG A 163 0.45 -8.84 -10.41
CA ARG A 163 -0.48 -8.23 -9.46
C ARG A 163 -0.43 -6.73 -9.62
N TYR A 164 -1.56 -6.14 -9.94
CA TYR A 164 -1.74 -4.69 -9.98
C TYR A 164 -3.20 -4.33 -9.68
N PHE A 165 -3.49 -3.04 -9.62
CA PHE A 165 -4.86 -2.55 -9.52
C PHE A 165 -5.64 -2.91 -10.79
N PRO A 166 -6.93 -3.16 -10.68
CA PRO A 166 -7.78 -3.39 -11.83
C PRO A 166 -7.79 -2.22 -12.81
N ARG A 167 -7.98 -2.54 -14.07
CA ARG A 167 -8.04 -1.55 -15.15
C ARG A 167 -9.08 -0.47 -14.86
N GLY A 168 -8.69 0.76 -15.09
CA GLY A 168 -9.51 1.96 -14.90
C GLY A 168 -9.34 2.63 -13.53
N LEU A 169 -8.82 1.94 -12.52
CA LEU A 169 -8.59 2.54 -11.19
C LEU A 169 -7.35 3.45 -11.14
N VAL A 170 -6.31 3.07 -11.85
CA VAL A 170 -5.03 3.80 -11.89
C VAL A 170 -4.61 3.99 -13.35
N PRO A 171 -5.18 4.99 -14.06
CA PRO A 171 -4.94 5.17 -15.49
C PRO A 171 -3.47 5.34 -15.87
N PHE A 172 -2.65 5.88 -14.96
CA PHE A 172 -1.21 6.02 -15.19
C PHE A 172 -0.51 4.64 -15.26
N GLY A 173 -0.75 3.77 -14.30
CA GLY A 173 -0.19 2.43 -14.30
C GLY A 173 -0.78 1.55 -15.42
N ASP A 174 -2.05 1.73 -15.75
CA ASP A 174 -2.66 1.04 -16.90
C ASP A 174 -1.90 1.32 -18.21
N ARG A 175 -1.55 2.59 -18.47
CA ARG A 175 -0.74 2.96 -19.64
C ARG A 175 0.62 2.27 -19.65
N LEU A 176 1.32 2.26 -18.51
CA LEU A 176 2.63 1.59 -18.42
C LEU A 176 2.53 0.08 -18.65
N LEU A 177 1.48 -0.57 -18.13
CA LEU A 177 1.25 -1.99 -18.37
C LEU A 177 0.86 -2.29 -19.83
N ASP A 178 0.12 -1.38 -20.46
CA ASP A 178 -0.23 -1.47 -21.90
C ASP A 178 1.03 -1.28 -22.77
N GLU A 179 1.89 -0.31 -22.45
CA GLU A 179 3.19 -0.12 -23.11
C GLU A 179 4.12 -1.33 -22.95
N LEU A 180 4.01 -2.06 -21.83
CA LEU A 180 4.71 -3.31 -21.59
C LEU A 180 4.07 -4.51 -22.33
N GLY A 181 2.90 -4.33 -22.93
CA GLY A 181 2.17 -5.42 -23.60
C GLY A 181 1.62 -6.46 -22.62
N ILE A 182 1.33 -6.10 -21.36
CA ILE A 182 0.77 -7.01 -20.38
C ILE A 182 -0.72 -7.22 -20.65
N PRO A 183 -1.14 -8.41 -21.11
CA PRO A 183 -2.54 -8.67 -21.42
C PRO A 183 -3.37 -8.73 -20.13
N GLU A 184 -4.68 -8.45 -20.23
CA GLU A 184 -5.60 -8.46 -19.10
C GLU A 184 -5.61 -9.80 -18.37
N GLY A 185 -5.51 -10.92 -19.07
CA GLY A 185 -5.46 -12.25 -18.48
C GLY A 185 -4.23 -12.54 -17.60
N LYS A 186 -3.18 -11.71 -17.69
CA LYS A 186 -2.02 -11.77 -16.78
C LYS A 186 -2.17 -10.84 -15.57
N ARG A 187 -3.11 -9.88 -15.59
CA ARG A 187 -3.34 -8.95 -14.49
C ARG A 187 -4.19 -9.63 -13.43
N VAL A 188 -3.69 -9.68 -12.22
CA VAL A 188 -4.36 -10.38 -11.12
C VAL A 188 -4.51 -9.45 -9.91
N LEU A 189 -5.62 -9.61 -9.20
CA LEU A 189 -5.84 -8.97 -7.92
C LEU A 189 -5.60 -9.98 -6.81
N LEU A 190 -4.73 -9.64 -5.87
CA LEU A 190 -4.39 -10.48 -4.73
C LEU A 190 -4.49 -9.61 -3.46
N PRO A 191 -5.69 -9.21 -3.01
CA PRO A 191 -5.85 -8.38 -1.83
C PRO A 191 -5.52 -9.18 -0.58
N VAL A 192 -4.86 -8.53 0.39
CA VAL A 192 -4.53 -9.13 1.68
C VAL A 192 -4.71 -8.13 2.81
N SER A 193 -5.16 -8.62 3.96
CA SER A 193 -5.13 -7.94 5.26
C SER A 193 -4.68 -8.93 6.33
N ASP A 194 -4.07 -8.45 7.40
CA ASP A 194 -3.65 -9.31 8.51
C ASP A 194 -4.83 -9.76 9.36
N LEU A 195 -5.51 -10.82 8.93
CA LEU A 195 -6.63 -11.40 9.66
C LEU A 195 -6.21 -12.26 10.87
N THR A 196 -4.93 -12.58 10.96
CA THR A 196 -4.38 -13.39 12.06
C THR A 196 -4.15 -12.54 13.30
N ARG A 197 -3.55 -11.36 13.15
CA ARG A 197 -3.21 -10.43 14.25
C ARG A 197 -4.31 -9.42 14.50
N VAL A 198 -4.94 -8.89 13.44
CA VAL A 198 -6.02 -7.92 13.55
C VAL A 198 -7.31 -8.61 13.99
N LYS A 199 -7.73 -8.35 15.22
CA LYS A 199 -8.96 -8.88 15.80
C LYS A 199 -10.10 -7.87 15.66
N SER A 200 -11.27 -8.34 15.30
CA SER A 200 -12.47 -7.53 15.36
C SER A 200 -12.85 -7.29 16.83
N VAL A 201 -13.08 -6.05 17.18
CA VAL A 201 -13.52 -5.65 18.52
C VAL A 201 -14.76 -4.75 18.43
N PRO A 202 -15.64 -4.73 19.46
CA PRO A 202 -16.77 -3.82 19.49
C PRO A 202 -16.36 -2.36 19.33
N THR A 203 -17.25 -1.54 18.78
CA THR A 203 -17.01 -0.10 18.68
C THR A 203 -17.01 0.54 20.08
N PRO A 204 -16.02 1.36 20.47
CA PRO A 204 -15.87 1.84 21.84
C PRO A 204 -17.01 2.75 22.32
N ASN A 205 -17.61 3.52 21.43
CA ASN A 205 -18.64 4.53 21.74
C ASN A 205 -18.12 5.67 22.65
N ASN A 206 -16.96 6.24 22.29
CA ASN A 206 -16.30 7.32 23.03
C ASN A 206 -17.16 8.60 23.12
N ARG A 207 -16.82 9.45 24.11
CA ARG A 207 -17.40 10.77 24.28
C ARG A 207 -16.30 11.79 24.66
N PRO A 208 -15.88 12.67 23.72
CA PRO A 208 -16.35 12.81 22.31
C PRO A 208 -16.11 11.57 21.46
N ILE A 209 -16.84 11.44 20.35
CA ILE A 209 -16.61 10.40 19.34
C ILE A 209 -15.20 10.54 18.78
N ARG A 210 -14.45 9.44 18.76
CA ARG A 210 -13.07 9.42 18.30
C ARG A 210 -12.97 9.07 16.83
N ILE A 211 -12.34 9.98 16.08
CA ILE A 211 -11.99 9.82 14.66
C ILE A 211 -10.50 9.56 14.56
N PHE A 212 -10.09 8.56 13.79
CA PHE A 212 -8.67 8.32 13.50
C PHE A 212 -8.40 8.29 11.99
N CYS A 213 -7.28 8.90 11.58
CA CYS A 213 -6.79 8.84 10.21
C CYS A 213 -5.30 8.52 10.21
N ALA A 214 -4.93 7.33 9.71
CA ALA A 214 -3.54 6.88 9.54
C ALA A 214 -2.99 7.18 8.14
N THR A 215 -3.80 7.71 7.23
CA THR A 215 -3.43 7.96 5.83
C THR A 215 -2.41 9.09 5.73
N ARG A 216 -1.46 8.98 4.81
CA ARG A 216 -0.49 10.05 4.54
C ARG A 216 -1.20 11.37 4.20
N LEU A 217 -0.77 12.46 4.85
CA LEU A 217 -1.34 13.79 4.65
C LEU A 217 -0.74 14.43 3.39
N THR A 218 -1.28 14.05 2.25
CA THR A 218 -0.87 14.53 0.93
C THR A 218 -2.11 14.96 0.15
N TRP A 219 -2.24 16.26 -0.11
CA TRP A 219 -3.44 16.85 -0.70
C TRP A 219 -3.19 17.89 -1.79
N LYS A 220 -1.92 18.13 -2.13
CA LYS A 220 -1.54 18.89 -3.31
C LYS A 220 -0.82 17.93 -4.26
N LEU A 221 -1.35 17.80 -5.47
CA LEU A 221 -0.65 17.05 -6.51
C LEU A 221 0.55 17.87 -6.98
N PRO A 222 1.78 17.34 -6.95
CA PRO A 222 2.85 17.95 -7.68
C PRO A 222 2.49 17.91 -9.18
N VAL A 223 2.60 19.05 -9.86
CA VAL A 223 2.39 19.19 -11.32
C VAL A 223 3.57 18.54 -12.09
N GLU A 224 4.18 17.50 -11.56
CA GLU A 224 5.30 16.84 -12.21
C GLU A 224 4.81 15.74 -13.15
N VAL A 225 5.27 15.83 -14.38
CA VAL A 225 5.06 14.80 -15.41
C VAL A 225 5.56 13.45 -14.88
N GLY A 226 4.68 12.45 -14.88
CA GLY A 226 5.06 11.07 -14.56
C GLY A 226 4.80 10.62 -13.13
N ARG A 227 4.07 11.38 -12.29
CA ARG A 227 3.62 10.90 -10.98
C ARG A 227 2.18 10.37 -11.03
N SER A 228 1.99 9.24 -10.35
CA SER A 228 0.67 8.67 -10.11
C SER A 228 -0.18 9.58 -9.21
N THR A 229 -1.48 9.65 -9.48
CA THR A 229 -2.45 10.32 -8.60
C THR A 229 -2.69 9.56 -7.29
N LEU A 230 -2.13 8.35 -7.14
CA LEU A 230 -2.26 7.51 -5.93
C LEU A 230 -1.76 8.19 -4.66
N ASP A 231 -0.81 9.12 -4.79
CA ASP A 231 -0.28 9.85 -3.64
C ASP A 231 -1.20 10.97 -3.13
N TYR A 232 -2.15 11.44 -3.96
CA TYR A 232 -3.17 12.39 -3.50
C TYR A 232 -4.19 11.67 -2.62
N LYS A 233 -4.35 12.10 -1.38
CA LYS A 233 -5.18 11.42 -0.37
C LYS A 233 -6.47 12.17 0.01
N GLY A 234 -6.62 13.42 -0.41
CA GLY A 234 -7.80 14.24 -0.09
C GLY A 234 -7.88 14.67 1.38
N SER A 235 -6.73 14.94 2.02
CA SER A 235 -6.71 15.36 3.43
C SER A 235 -7.38 16.71 3.65
N ASP A 236 -7.39 17.60 2.67
CA ASP A 236 -8.14 18.85 2.67
C ASP A 236 -9.66 18.62 2.66
N ILE A 237 -10.13 17.64 1.90
CA ILE A 237 -11.54 17.22 1.87
C ILE A 237 -11.96 16.75 3.27
N MET A 238 -11.12 15.94 3.92
CA MET A 238 -11.37 15.48 5.29
C MET A 238 -11.52 16.64 6.27
N ILE A 239 -10.55 17.57 6.32
CA ILE A 239 -10.57 18.67 7.28
C ILE A 239 -11.76 19.60 7.06
N ARG A 240 -12.06 19.95 5.81
CA ARG A 240 -13.22 20.78 5.48
C ARG A 240 -14.55 20.09 5.83
N GLY A 241 -14.65 18.77 5.62
CA GLY A 241 -15.83 18.00 6.01
C GLY A 241 -16.02 17.91 7.53
N LEU A 242 -14.94 17.72 8.30
CA LEU A 242 -14.95 17.77 9.76
C LEU A 242 -15.36 19.16 10.29
N SER A 243 -14.84 20.22 9.67
CA SER A 243 -15.23 21.60 10.00
C SER A 243 -16.69 21.88 9.70
N LEU A 244 -17.18 21.44 8.54
CA LEU A 244 -18.58 21.58 8.16
C LEU A 244 -19.50 20.86 9.16
N PHE A 245 -19.18 19.64 9.55
CA PHE A 245 -19.89 18.88 10.58
C PHE A 245 -19.95 19.64 11.90
N TYR A 246 -18.81 20.19 12.37
CA TYR A 246 -18.79 20.96 13.61
C TYR A 246 -19.62 22.25 13.53
N ARG A 247 -19.55 22.97 12.43
CA ARG A 247 -20.36 24.19 12.21
C ARG A 247 -21.86 23.89 12.17
N GLU A 248 -22.28 22.80 11.57
CA GLU A 248 -23.71 22.47 11.46
C GLU A 248 -24.31 21.89 12.74
N THR A 249 -23.53 21.11 13.49
CA THR A 249 -24.08 20.35 14.64
C THR A 249 -23.67 20.91 16.00
N GLY A 250 -22.61 21.71 16.07
CA GLY A 250 -21.98 22.13 17.32
C GLY A 250 -21.30 20.98 18.08
N THR A 251 -21.27 19.76 17.51
CA THR A 251 -20.76 18.56 18.19
C THR A 251 -19.26 18.46 18.04
N ARG A 252 -18.55 18.41 19.17
CA ARG A 252 -17.10 18.24 19.20
C ARG A 252 -16.71 16.78 18.98
N LEU A 253 -15.57 16.59 18.31
CA LEU A 253 -14.96 15.29 18.04
C LEU A 253 -13.56 15.20 18.67
N ASP A 254 -13.09 14.00 18.96
CA ASP A 254 -11.68 13.70 19.26
C ASP A 254 -11.02 13.21 17.95
N ILE A 255 -10.33 14.12 17.26
CA ILE A 255 -9.73 13.85 15.94
C ILE A 255 -8.26 13.52 16.14
N HIS A 256 -7.84 12.32 15.79
CA HIS A 256 -6.45 11.88 15.92
C HIS A 256 -5.82 11.68 14.55
N LEU A 257 -4.75 12.41 14.26
CA LEU A 257 -4.00 12.39 13.02
C LEU A 257 -2.54 11.97 13.23
N VAL A 258 -1.93 11.41 12.19
CA VAL A 258 -0.52 11.00 12.19
C VAL A 258 0.29 12.01 11.36
N ARG A 259 1.42 12.50 11.88
CA ARG A 259 2.37 13.39 11.17
C ARG A 259 3.15 12.61 10.12
N LYS A 260 2.48 12.24 9.04
CA LYS A 260 3.06 11.50 7.92
C LYS A 260 2.57 12.07 6.59
N GLY A 261 3.48 12.39 5.69
CA GLY A 261 3.15 12.91 4.35
C GLY A 261 3.82 14.24 4.03
N LEU A 262 3.62 14.70 2.80
CA LEU A 262 4.34 15.88 2.28
C LEU A 262 3.79 17.22 2.77
N HIS A 263 2.52 17.26 3.20
CA HIS A 263 1.80 18.51 3.45
C HIS A 263 1.29 18.63 4.89
N VAL A 264 2.05 18.10 5.86
CA VAL A 264 1.65 18.13 7.30
C VAL A 264 1.51 19.58 7.79
N LYS A 265 2.50 20.43 7.53
CA LYS A 265 2.48 21.84 7.98
C LYS A 265 1.33 22.64 7.37
N GLU A 266 1.07 22.44 6.08
CA GLU A 266 -0.03 23.09 5.40
C GLU A 266 -1.38 22.60 5.92
N LEU A 267 -1.46 21.33 6.33
CA LEU A 267 -2.69 20.78 6.92
C LEU A 267 -2.91 21.32 8.35
N GLU A 268 -1.85 21.49 9.14
CA GLU A 268 -1.93 22.15 10.45
C GLU A 268 -2.48 23.59 10.32
N ALA A 269 -2.03 24.32 9.29
CA ALA A 269 -2.55 25.66 9.01
C ALA A 269 -4.04 25.63 8.61
N LEU A 270 -4.43 24.66 7.73
CA LEU A 270 -5.83 24.49 7.34
C LEU A 270 -6.72 24.12 8.54
N ILE A 271 -6.26 23.25 9.44
CA ILE A 271 -6.98 22.86 10.67
C ILE A 271 -7.25 24.10 11.56
N ALA A 272 -6.25 24.98 11.69
CA ALA A 272 -6.41 26.22 12.46
C ALA A 272 -7.39 27.19 11.77
N GLU A 273 -7.29 27.37 10.44
CA GLU A 273 -8.21 28.19 9.64
C GLU A 273 -9.65 27.69 9.74
N GLU A 274 -9.86 26.39 9.73
CA GLU A 274 -11.17 25.74 9.82
C GLU A 274 -11.71 25.64 11.27
N GLY A 275 -10.98 26.14 12.27
CA GLY A 275 -11.42 26.21 13.67
C GLY A 275 -11.46 24.86 14.40
N LEU A 276 -10.62 23.91 13.99
CA LEU A 276 -10.57 22.55 14.57
C LEU A 276 -9.36 22.30 15.47
N ALA A 277 -8.47 23.28 15.66
CA ALA A 277 -7.18 23.09 16.33
C ALA A 277 -7.29 22.49 17.74
N ASP A 278 -8.35 22.80 18.48
CA ASP A 278 -8.62 22.30 19.83
C ASP A 278 -9.36 20.95 19.88
N GLN A 279 -9.66 20.36 18.72
CA GLN A 279 -10.26 19.04 18.56
C GLN A 279 -9.27 18.02 17.95
N VAL A 280 -8.10 18.47 17.46
CA VAL A 280 -7.12 17.62 16.79
C VAL A 280 -5.96 17.29 17.73
N THR A 281 -5.67 16.01 17.84
CA THR A 281 -4.47 15.48 18.48
C THR A 281 -3.55 14.87 17.43
N TRP A 282 -2.25 14.91 17.68
CA TRP A 282 -1.25 14.45 16.74
C TRP A 282 -0.37 13.36 17.36
N SER A 283 -0.03 12.36 16.56
CA SER A 283 1.06 11.45 16.84
C SER A 283 2.12 11.55 15.75
N ASP A 284 3.34 11.21 16.09
CA ASP A 284 4.40 10.94 15.11
C ASP A 284 4.09 9.62 14.37
N GLU A 285 4.90 9.31 13.37
CA GLU A 285 4.78 8.06 12.63
C GLU A 285 4.92 6.87 13.59
N MET A 286 4.02 5.92 13.48
CA MET A 286 3.89 4.78 14.36
C MET A 286 4.00 3.45 13.61
N SER A 287 4.34 2.38 14.32
CA SER A 287 4.31 1.01 13.78
C SER A 287 2.88 0.59 13.41
N LEU A 288 2.75 -0.43 12.57
CA LEU A 288 1.43 -0.96 12.21
C LEU A 288 0.69 -1.54 13.41
N ILE A 289 1.41 -2.09 14.41
CA ILE A 289 0.82 -2.55 15.68
C ILE A 289 0.15 -1.38 16.40
N GLU A 290 0.84 -0.24 16.51
CA GLU A 290 0.28 0.97 17.14
C GLU A 290 -0.88 1.54 16.35
N VAL A 291 -0.83 1.52 15.01
CA VAL A 291 -1.95 1.91 14.14
C VAL A 291 -3.17 1.02 14.38
N GLN A 292 -2.99 -0.30 14.50
CA GLN A 292 -4.07 -1.24 14.81
C GLN A 292 -4.70 -0.98 16.19
N ASP A 293 -3.88 -0.63 17.19
CA ASP A 293 -4.37 -0.19 18.51
C ASP A 293 -5.20 1.08 18.41
N GLN A 294 -4.81 2.06 17.56
CA GLN A 294 -5.60 3.26 17.33
C GLN A 294 -6.93 2.94 16.63
N PHE A 295 -6.95 2.04 15.64
CA PHE A 295 -8.20 1.57 15.06
C PHE A 295 -9.12 0.96 16.13
N ALA A 296 -8.60 0.09 16.99
CA ALA A 296 -9.38 -0.54 18.04
C ALA A 296 -9.99 0.46 19.04
N ARG A 297 -9.32 1.59 19.30
CA ARG A 297 -9.77 2.67 20.21
C ARG A 297 -10.66 3.71 19.54
N SER A 298 -10.84 3.66 18.23
CA SER A 298 -11.58 4.68 17.47
C SER A 298 -13.01 4.25 17.22
N ASP A 299 -13.93 5.20 17.14
CA ASP A 299 -15.32 4.98 16.77
C ASP A 299 -15.50 4.96 15.25
N ILE A 300 -14.74 5.79 14.54
CA ILE A 300 -14.81 5.97 13.09
C ILE A 300 -13.38 6.14 12.56
N VAL A 301 -13.11 5.57 11.41
CA VAL A 301 -11.85 5.78 10.69
C VAL A 301 -12.13 6.56 9.41
N ILE A 302 -11.30 7.56 9.09
CA ILE A 302 -11.32 8.22 7.79
C ILE A 302 -10.09 7.76 7.02
N GLU A 303 -10.32 7.20 5.84
CA GLU A 303 -9.30 6.74 4.90
C GLU A 303 -9.13 7.77 3.77
N GLN A 304 -8.47 7.43 2.68
CA GLN A 304 -8.29 8.33 1.55
C GLN A 304 -9.63 8.63 0.86
N LEU A 305 -9.81 9.90 0.50
CA LEU A 305 -11.05 10.42 -0.07
C LEU A 305 -10.96 10.71 -1.57
N SER A 306 -9.76 10.77 -2.12
CA SER A 306 -9.51 11.19 -3.51
C SER A 306 -9.50 10.04 -4.52
N ASN A 307 -8.93 8.90 -4.17
CA ASN A 307 -8.80 7.75 -5.08
C ASN A 307 -9.89 6.72 -4.78
N SER A 308 -10.47 6.17 -5.85
CA SER A 308 -11.57 5.19 -5.75
C SER A 308 -11.09 3.78 -5.41
N ILE A 309 -10.20 3.65 -4.43
CA ILE A 309 -9.65 2.37 -3.98
C ILE A 309 -9.66 2.26 -2.45
N ILE A 310 -9.77 1.05 -1.94
CA ILE A 310 -9.57 0.77 -0.53
C ILE A 310 -8.06 0.62 -0.31
N GLY A 311 -7.48 1.53 0.48
CA GLY A 311 -6.09 1.40 0.92
C GLY A 311 -5.94 0.39 2.06
N LEU A 312 -4.69 0.05 2.40
CA LEU A 312 -4.40 -0.88 3.50
C LEU A 312 -4.96 -0.39 4.83
N ALA A 313 -4.89 0.92 5.11
CA ALA A 313 -5.47 1.49 6.32
C ALA A 313 -6.99 1.27 6.39
N GLY A 314 -7.69 1.38 5.25
CA GLY A 314 -9.12 1.12 5.17
C GLY A 314 -9.48 -0.35 5.39
N SER A 315 -8.75 -1.28 4.76
CA SER A 315 -8.97 -2.72 4.95
C SER A 315 -8.67 -3.17 6.38
N ASP A 316 -7.60 -2.66 7.00
CA ASP A 316 -7.24 -2.99 8.39
C ASP A 316 -8.23 -2.40 9.40
N ALA A 317 -8.73 -1.19 9.15
CA ALA A 317 -9.80 -0.60 9.96
C ALA A 317 -11.09 -1.42 9.87
N MET A 318 -11.49 -1.87 8.67
CA MET A 318 -12.62 -2.79 8.50
C MET A 318 -12.36 -4.14 9.18
N ALA A 319 -11.13 -4.67 9.09
CA ALA A 319 -10.73 -5.89 9.79
C ALA A 319 -10.86 -5.77 11.31
N THR A 320 -10.60 -4.57 11.86
CA THR A 320 -10.79 -4.26 13.29
C THR A 320 -12.27 -4.07 13.66
N GLY A 321 -13.18 -4.03 12.69
CA GLY A 321 -14.61 -3.79 12.90
C GLY A 321 -14.96 -2.30 13.00
N ARG A 322 -14.20 -1.42 12.36
CA ARG A 322 -14.50 0.03 12.35
C ARG A 322 -15.28 0.41 11.09
N PRO A 323 -16.29 1.30 11.20
CA PRO A 323 -16.84 1.97 10.05
C PRO A 323 -15.77 2.87 9.45
N VAL A 324 -15.62 2.83 8.12
CA VAL A 324 -14.63 3.61 7.38
C VAL A 324 -15.34 4.60 6.48
N ILE A 325 -15.03 5.89 6.64
CA ILE A 325 -15.37 6.93 5.66
C ILE A 325 -14.22 6.99 4.65
N GLY A 326 -14.54 6.82 3.39
CA GLY A 326 -13.54 6.78 2.32
C GLY A 326 -14.18 6.84 0.95
N ASN A 327 -13.38 6.67 -0.09
CA ASN A 327 -13.86 6.62 -1.48
C ASN A 327 -13.53 5.25 -2.08
N ALA A 328 -14.54 4.56 -2.61
CA ALA A 328 -14.39 3.31 -3.35
C ALA A 328 -15.29 3.34 -4.59
N GLN A 329 -14.73 3.07 -5.76
CA GLN A 329 -15.48 3.10 -7.02
C GLN A 329 -16.42 1.88 -7.09
N SER A 330 -17.72 2.15 -7.16
CA SER A 330 -18.76 1.14 -7.04
C SER A 330 -18.74 0.07 -8.12
N ASP A 331 -18.77 0.48 -9.37
CA ASP A 331 -18.91 -0.42 -10.54
C ASP A 331 -17.79 -1.47 -10.58
N TRP A 332 -16.58 -1.05 -10.20
CA TRP A 332 -15.45 -1.93 -10.19
C TRP A 332 -15.53 -2.99 -9.08
N PHE A 333 -15.87 -2.57 -7.85
CA PHE A 333 -15.94 -3.49 -6.71
C PHE A 333 -17.03 -4.55 -6.92
N GLU A 334 -18.20 -4.13 -7.38
CA GLU A 334 -19.31 -5.05 -7.67
C GLU A 334 -18.93 -6.02 -8.80
N ALA A 335 -18.28 -5.54 -9.87
CA ALA A 335 -17.83 -6.40 -10.96
C ALA A 335 -16.75 -7.41 -10.54
N THR A 336 -15.90 -7.06 -9.57
CA THR A 336 -14.76 -7.89 -9.14
C THR A 336 -15.12 -8.84 -8.01
N PHE A 337 -15.85 -8.35 -7.01
CA PHE A 337 -16.14 -9.09 -5.78
C PHE A 337 -17.60 -9.58 -5.69
N GLY A 338 -18.45 -9.17 -6.64
CA GLY A 338 -19.89 -9.47 -6.61
C GLY A 338 -20.66 -8.70 -5.54
N GLU A 339 -20.01 -7.77 -4.85
CA GLU A 339 -20.63 -6.93 -3.83
C GLU A 339 -19.83 -5.62 -3.62
N MET A 340 -20.56 -4.61 -3.16
CA MET A 340 -19.97 -3.34 -2.77
C MET A 340 -19.21 -3.44 -1.45
N PRO A 341 -18.05 -2.77 -1.30
CA PRO A 341 -17.41 -2.65 0.00
C PRO A 341 -18.28 -1.79 0.94
N PRO A 342 -18.40 -2.16 2.22
CA PRO A 342 -19.16 -1.40 3.19
C PRO A 342 -18.43 -0.14 3.66
N ILE A 343 -17.91 0.63 2.71
CA ILE A 343 -17.30 1.94 2.92
C ILE A 343 -18.40 3.00 2.96
N CYS A 344 -18.35 3.90 3.93
CA CYS A 344 -19.18 5.10 3.96
C CYS A 344 -18.63 6.08 2.93
N GLN A 345 -19.21 6.07 1.72
CA GLN A 345 -18.69 6.78 0.56
C GLN A 345 -18.64 8.29 0.78
N ALA A 346 -17.47 8.89 0.56
CA ALA A 346 -17.26 10.33 0.57
C ALA A 346 -16.04 10.71 -0.26
N ASN A 347 -16.17 11.74 -1.10
CA ASN A 347 -15.08 12.35 -1.85
C ASN A 347 -15.21 13.87 -1.94
N THR A 348 -16.18 14.46 -1.22
CA THR A 348 -16.35 15.91 -1.03
C THR A 348 -16.52 16.22 0.45
N PRO A 349 -16.26 17.47 0.89
CA PRO A 349 -16.49 17.91 2.28
C PRO A 349 -17.92 17.66 2.76
N GLU A 350 -18.92 17.93 1.90
CA GLU A 350 -20.33 17.74 2.20
C GLU A 350 -20.65 16.26 2.47
N GLN A 351 -20.14 15.36 1.63
CA GLN A 351 -20.32 13.91 1.82
C GLN A 351 -19.63 13.43 3.09
N VAL A 352 -18.44 13.95 3.43
CA VAL A 352 -17.80 13.63 4.72
C VAL A 352 -18.67 14.07 5.88
N CYS A 353 -19.23 15.30 5.81
CA CYS A 353 -20.16 15.82 6.82
C CYS A 353 -21.40 14.91 6.95
N ASP A 354 -22.04 14.53 5.85
CA ASP A 354 -23.22 13.64 5.84
C ASP A 354 -22.91 12.29 6.50
N GLN A 355 -21.78 11.68 6.16
CA GLN A 355 -21.37 10.40 6.78
C GLN A 355 -21.06 10.58 8.27
N LEU A 356 -20.44 11.69 8.66
CA LEU A 356 -20.22 11.99 10.09
C LEU A 356 -21.53 12.16 10.84
N GLN A 357 -22.51 12.90 10.30
CA GLN A 357 -23.83 13.04 10.92
C GLN A 357 -24.49 11.68 11.09
N ARG A 358 -24.48 10.83 10.07
CA ARG A 358 -25.03 9.49 10.11
C ARG A 358 -24.36 8.62 11.17
N LEU A 359 -23.04 8.66 11.28
CA LEU A 359 -22.29 7.76 12.15
C LEU A 359 -22.15 8.26 13.58
N VAL A 360 -21.98 9.58 13.80
CA VAL A 360 -21.78 10.15 15.15
C VAL A 360 -23.03 9.98 16.00
N PHE A 361 -24.22 10.19 15.43
CA PHE A 361 -25.48 10.14 16.16
C PHE A 361 -26.14 8.75 16.19
N ASN A 362 -25.58 7.75 15.49
CA ASN A 362 -26.15 6.41 15.44
C ASN A 362 -25.10 5.32 15.80
N PRO A 363 -24.96 4.96 17.07
CA PRO A 363 -24.02 3.93 17.51
C PRO A 363 -24.34 2.55 16.95
N GLU A 364 -25.61 2.20 16.78
CA GLU A 364 -26.02 0.90 16.22
C GLU A 364 -25.59 0.76 14.76
N GLU A 365 -25.66 1.85 14.00
CA GLU A 365 -25.22 1.88 12.62
C GLU A 365 -23.67 1.75 12.52
N ARG A 366 -22.91 2.38 13.43
CA ARG A 366 -21.46 2.18 13.51
C ARG A 366 -21.10 0.72 13.73
N GLU A 367 -21.75 0.07 14.69
CA GLU A 367 -21.52 -1.34 15.00
C GLU A 367 -21.90 -2.24 13.82
N ARG A 368 -23.06 -2.01 13.23
CA ARG A 368 -23.56 -2.76 12.06
C ARG A 368 -22.58 -2.69 10.89
N ILE A 369 -22.11 -1.47 10.56
CA ILE A 369 -21.15 -1.28 9.45
C ILE A 369 -19.81 -1.94 9.78
N GLY A 370 -19.34 -1.83 11.02
CA GLY A 370 -18.11 -2.50 11.48
C GLY A 370 -18.15 -4.02 11.31
N ILE A 371 -19.27 -4.65 11.70
CA ILE A 371 -19.49 -6.10 11.54
C ILE A 371 -19.47 -6.49 10.05
N VAL A 372 -20.18 -5.73 9.21
CA VAL A 372 -20.23 -5.99 7.76
C VAL A 372 -18.85 -5.78 7.13
N GLY A 373 -18.11 -4.73 7.56
CA GLY A 373 -16.75 -4.46 7.13
C GLY A 373 -15.79 -5.62 7.42
N ARG A 374 -15.84 -6.15 8.63
CA ARG A 374 -15.03 -7.32 9.02
C ARG A 374 -15.33 -8.53 8.12
N ARG A 375 -16.59 -8.85 7.90
CA ARG A 375 -17.01 -9.98 7.05
C ARG A 375 -16.59 -9.80 5.58
N TYR A 376 -16.60 -8.56 5.08
CA TYR A 376 -16.14 -8.24 3.74
C TYR A 376 -14.64 -8.53 3.58
N VAL A 377 -13.82 -8.07 4.54
CA VAL A 377 -12.37 -8.30 4.52
C VAL A 377 -12.04 -9.79 4.68
N GLU A 378 -12.73 -10.52 5.54
CA GLU A 378 -12.58 -11.98 5.69
C GLU A 378 -12.86 -12.74 4.39
N ARG A 379 -13.82 -12.28 3.58
CA ARG A 379 -14.15 -12.93 2.31
C ARG A 379 -13.19 -12.61 1.18
N HIS A 380 -12.74 -11.35 1.11
CA HIS A 380 -12.07 -10.84 -0.08
C HIS A 380 -10.58 -10.51 0.12
N PHE A 381 -10.11 -10.39 1.36
CA PHE A 381 -8.73 -9.99 1.70
C PHE A 381 -7.98 -11.05 2.52
N ASP A 382 -8.44 -12.31 2.46
CA ASP A 382 -7.78 -13.41 3.17
C ASP A 382 -6.42 -13.75 2.52
N PRO A 383 -5.29 -13.61 3.26
CA PRO A 383 -3.98 -13.95 2.75
C PRO A 383 -3.84 -15.40 2.31
N VAL A 384 -4.58 -16.32 2.95
CA VAL A 384 -4.54 -17.75 2.58
C VAL A 384 -5.18 -17.97 1.22
N GLN A 385 -6.29 -17.28 0.93
CA GLN A 385 -6.89 -17.35 -0.40
C GLN A 385 -5.98 -16.71 -1.47
N ALA A 386 -5.38 -15.57 -1.17
CA ALA A 386 -4.41 -14.94 -2.07
C ALA A 386 -3.20 -15.87 -2.36
N ALA A 387 -2.69 -16.55 -1.33
CA ALA A 387 -1.62 -17.54 -1.48
C ALA A 387 -2.03 -18.72 -2.35
N ARG A 388 -3.25 -19.26 -2.18
CA ARG A 388 -3.77 -20.32 -3.06
C ARG A 388 -3.87 -19.86 -4.52
N ASN A 389 -4.30 -18.63 -4.76
CA ASN A 389 -4.35 -18.08 -6.10
C ASN A 389 -2.94 -17.99 -6.72
N CYS A 390 -1.93 -17.57 -5.94
CA CYS A 390 -0.53 -17.60 -6.41
C CYS A 390 -0.07 -19.02 -6.80
N LEU A 391 -0.40 -20.02 -5.99
CA LEU A 391 -0.03 -21.41 -6.27
C LEU A 391 -0.67 -21.94 -7.55
N GLN A 392 -1.93 -21.60 -7.81
CA GLN A 392 -2.61 -21.97 -9.07
C GLN A 392 -1.89 -21.45 -10.31
N PHE A 393 -1.37 -20.21 -10.28
CA PHE A 393 -0.56 -19.69 -11.39
C PHE A 393 0.74 -20.48 -11.59
N PHE A 394 1.41 -20.89 -10.50
CA PHE A 394 2.62 -21.69 -10.61
C PHE A 394 2.37 -23.12 -11.11
N GLU A 395 1.22 -23.70 -10.79
CA GLU A 395 0.84 -25.05 -11.24
C GLU A 395 0.40 -25.09 -12.70
N GLN A 396 -0.29 -24.05 -13.17
CA GLN A 396 -0.80 -23.98 -14.55
C GLN A 396 0.29 -23.67 -15.57
N GLY A 397 1.45 -23.13 -15.14
CA GLY A 397 2.52 -22.69 -16.01
C GLY A 397 2.15 -21.41 -16.80
N PRO A 398 3.08 -20.90 -17.62
CA PRO A 398 2.78 -19.80 -18.52
C PRO A 398 1.80 -20.29 -19.59
N GLY A 399 0.58 -19.69 -19.63
CA GLY A 399 -0.41 -19.94 -20.69
C GLY A 399 0.04 -19.36 -22.03
#